data_d6aa6954ab615e08c8dd0387a9048cd3
#
_entry.id   d6aa6954ab615e08c8dd0387a9048cd3
#
_cell.length_a   1.000
_cell.length_b   1.000
_cell.length_c   1.000
_cell.angle_alpha   90.00
_cell.angle_beta   90.00
_cell.angle_gamma   90.00
#
_symmetry.space_group_name_H-M   'P 1'
#
loop_
_entity.id
_entity.type
_entity.pdbx_description
1 polymer ?
#
loop_
_entity_poly.entity_id
_entity_poly.type
_entity_poly.pdbx_seq_one_letter_code
_entity_poly.pdbx_strand_id
1 'polypeptide(L)'
;MKKKLLALGLTFAMVFSMAACGGDDGGDASAKTSIVVYDGEWYGLDTYQLSSTAGAQSLNSSSLFQWDPETNTVEDNVCTNWKVSDDGKTATFDVPEGMYYSTGEQVEPEDVVASLEHGLEVSPYSDGYDNIKSMDIDGRTVTLHLSEFRSNMLYYLCAGFIIVIDKDELDTMDNDELMWNCHPYGMYSLAEGGYISGSEIQLVRNDNYTCANPLAENKGAGKFETISVRFNVEEFTETEELKNGTADIITGVSGEQKQ
;
A
#
# COMPACT_ATOMS: atom_id res chain seq x y z
N MET A 1 39.91 35.45 15.96
CA MET A 1 38.74 34.87 16.67
C MET A 1 38.27 33.66 15.88
N LYS A 2 38.57 32.45 16.39
CA LYS A 2 38.30 31.18 15.68
C LYS A 2 36.94 30.68 16.11
N LYS A 3 35.97 30.59 15.20
CA LYS A 3 34.68 29.95 15.42
C LYS A 3 34.85 28.44 15.16
N LYS A 4 34.70 27.64 16.22
CA LYS A 4 34.66 26.17 16.15
C LYS A 4 33.23 25.77 15.69
N LEU A 5 33.11 25.11 14.53
CA LEU A 5 31.93 24.34 14.16
C LEU A 5 31.95 23.04 14.96
N LEU A 6 30.92 22.83 15.76
CA LEU A 6 30.62 21.52 16.37
C LEU A 6 29.77 20.74 15.36
N ALA A 7 30.35 19.72 14.75
CA ALA A 7 29.59 18.70 14.02
C ALA A 7 29.05 17.70 15.04
N LEU A 8 27.73 17.67 15.20
CA LEU A 8 27.04 16.66 16.00
C LEU A 8 26.79 15.44 15.08
N GLY A 9 27.67 14.46 15.16
CA GLY A 9 27.46 13.15 14.53
C GLY A 9 26.45 12.35 15.36
N LEU A 10 25.25 12.15 14.84
CA LEU A 10 24.32 11.15 15.38
C LEU A 10 24.76 9.78 14.88
N THR A 11 25.48 9.05 15.73
CA THR A 11 25.75 7.62 15.53
C THR A 11 24.50 6.85 15.98
N PHE A 12 23.75 6.35 15.03
CA PHE A 12 22.68 5.39 15.30
C PHE A 12 23.35 4.04 15.63
N ALA A 13 23.46 3.75 16.91
CA ALA A 13 23.95 2.45 17.35
C ALA A 13 22.80 1.43 17.25
N MET A 14 22.82 0.58 16.22
CA MET A 14 22.00 -0.63 16.20
C MET A 14 22.45 -1.54 17.33
N VAL A 15 21.68 -1.61 18.39
CA VAL A 15 21.85 -2.61 19.44
C VAL A 15 21.19 -3.90 18.97
N PHE A 16 21.97 -4.78 18.36
CA PHE A 16 21.62 -6.18 18.20
C PHE A 16 21.72 -6.84 19.58
N SER A 17 20.62 -7.00 20.29
CA SER A 17 20.56 -7.89 21.44
C SER A 17 20.34 -9.32 20.96
N MET A 18 21.43 -10.10 20.85
CA MET A 18 21.34 -11.55 20.77
C MET A 18 20.79 -12.07 22.11
N ALA A 19 19.55 -12.45 22.17
CA ALA A 19 19.03 -13.29 23.24
C ALA A 19 19.33 -14.75 22.90
N ALA A 20 20.40 -15.29 23.48
CA ALA A 20 20.72 -16.71 23.44
C ALA A 20 19.70 -17.49 24.28
N CYS A 21 19.25 -18.61 23.73
CA CYS A 21 18.41 -19.62 24.32
C CYS A 21 18.83 -20.09 25.70
N GLY A 22 17.84 -20.35 26.55
CA GLY A 22 17.97 -21.29 27.66
C GLY A 22 17.14 -20.92 28.88
N GLY A 23 16.05 -21.64 29.14
CA GLY A 23 15.39 -21.65 30.45
C GLY A 23 13.91 -21.29 30.42
N ASP A 24 13.13 -22.32 30.62
CA ASP A 24 11.70 -22.31 30.95
C ASP A 24 11.47 -21.40 32.18
N ASP A 25 10.80 -20.27 31.95
CA ASP A 25 10.12 -19.51 33.00
C ASP A 25 9.04 -18.65 32.32
N GLY A 26 7.80 -18.81 32.78
CA GLY A 26 6.62 -18.11 32.29
C GLY A 26 6.70 -16.59 32.46
N GLY A 27 7.40 -15.95 31.58
CA GLY A 27 7.44 -14.50 31.39
C GLY A 27 6.54 -14.16 30.20
N ASP A 28 5.70 -13.15 30.38
CA ASP A 28 4.86 -12.53 29.36
C ASP A 28 5.73 -12.22 28.13
N ALA A 29 5.62 -13.06 27.08
CA ALA A 29 6.36 -12.84 25.85
C ALA A 29 5.83 -11.54 25.27
N SER A 30 6.60 -10.45 25.32
CA SER A 30 6.24 -9.19 24.66
C SER A 30 5.87 -9.52 23.22
N ALA A 31 4.66 -9.14 22.82
CA ALA A 31 4.16 -9.41 21.47
C ALA A 31 5.19 -8.91 20.45
N LYS A 32 5.49 -9.72 19.44
CA LYS A 32 6.40 -9.37 18.36
C LYS A 32 5.87 -8.12 17.65
N THR A 33 6.66 -7.05 17.59
CA THR A 33 6.25 -5.77 17.00
C THR A 33 6.73 -5.58 15.57
N SER A 34 7.62 -6.45 15.08
CA SER A 34 8.17 -6.41 13.72
C SER A 34 8.21 -7.80 13.10
N ILE A 35 8.04 -7.86 11.77
CA ILE A 35 8.16 -9.09 10.98
C ILE A 35 9.06 -8.91 9.77
N VAL A 36 9.62 -10.03 9.29
CA VAL A 36 10.39 -10.15 8.06
C VAL A 36 9.60 -10.99 7.07
N VAL A 37 9.38 -10.44 5.87
CA VAL A 37 8.64 -11.07 4.77
C VAL A 37 9.57 -11.19 3.56
N TYR A 38 9.66 -12.38 2.96
CA TYR A 38 10.24 -12.55 1.64
C TYR A 38 9.15 -12.51 0.58
N ASP A 39 9.30 -11.61 -0.40
CA ASP A 39 8.33 -11.38 -1.48
C ASP A 39 9.04 -10.99 -2.78
N GLY A 40 8.25 -10.70 -3.82
CA GLY A 40 8.76 -10.16 -5.08
C GLY A 40 9.39 -8.78 -4.93
N GLU A 41 10.29 -8.43 -5.84
CA GLU A 41 10.90 -7.11 -5.90
C GLU A 41 9.86 -6.02 -6.16
N TRP A 42 10.00 -4.89 -5.48
CA TRP A 42 9.20 -3.70 -5.71
C TRP A 42 9.89 -2.79 -6.72
N TYR A 43 9.09 -2.26 -7.64
CA TYR A 43 9.58 -1.37 -8.71
C TYR A 43 9.14 0.08 -8.51
N GLY A 44 8.42 0.40 -7.45
CA GLY A 44 7.98 1.73 -7.09
C GLY A 44 6.81 1.71 -6.11
N LEU A 45 6.43 2.86 -5.60
CA LEU A 45 5.26 3.08 -4.75
C LEU A 45 4.05 3.54 -5.59
N ASP A 46 4.29 4.33 -6.65
CA ASP A 46 3.26 4.71 -7.61
C ASP A 46 2.93 3.53 -8.53
N THR A 47 1.93 2.75 -8.12
CA THR A 47 1.51 1.56 -8.86
C THR A 47 0.84 1.87 -10.20
N TYR A 48 0.41 3.11 -10.44
CA TYR A 48 -0.13 3.51 -11.74
C TYR A 48 0.90 3.38 -12.86
N GLN A 49 2.18 3.62 -12.57
CA GLN A 49 3.26 3.51 -13.55
C GLN A 49 3.76 2.08 -13.76
N LEU A 50 3.27 1.11 -13.00
CA LEU A 50 3.79 -0.26 -13.00
C LEU A 50 2.95 -1.20 -13.87
N SER A 51 3.61 -2.19 -14.48
CA SER A 51 2.96 -3.30 -15.21
C SER A 51 2.75 -4.54 -14.33
N SER A 52 3.34 -4.57 -13.14
CA SER A 52 3.15 -5.63 -12.14
C SER A 52 3.46 -5.11 -10.75
N THR A 53 2.85 -5.71 -9.73
CA THR A 53 3.08 -5.40 -8.32
C THR A 53 3.47 -6.66 -7.56
N ALA A 54 4.28 -6.53 -6.52
CA ALA A 54 4.54 -7.62 -5.58
C ALA A 54 3.36 -7.80 -4.60
N GLY A 55 3.21 -8.99 -4.02
CA GLY A 55 2.09 -9.29 -3.11
C GLY A 55 2.05 -8.39 -1.88
N ALA A 56 3.19 -8.17 -1.25
CA ALA A 56 3.32 -7.31 -0.07
C ALA A 56 3.11 -5.81 -0.37
N GLN A 57 3.06 -5.39 -1.63
CA GLN A 57 2.82 -4.00 -2.01
C GLN A 57 1.40 -3.53 -1.62
N SER A 58 0.45 -4.46 -1.51
CA SER A 58 -0.90 -4.19 -0.97
C SER A 58 -0.92 -3.74 0.50
N LEU A 59 0.19 -3.84 1.22
CA LEU A 59 0.33 -3.29 2.57
C LEU A 59 0.57 -1.78 2.55
N ASN A 60 1.22 -1.28 1.50
CA ASN A 60 1.57 0.14 1.35
C ASN A 60 0.45 0.94 0.68
N SER A 61 -0.44 0.30 -0.08
CA SER A 61 -1.51 0.97 -0.80
C SER A 61 -2.81 0.19 -0.76
N SER A 62 -3.93 0.90 -0.75
CA SER A 62 -5.27 0.31 -0.77
C SER A 62 -6.00 0.68 -2.05
N SER A 63 -6.68 -0.29 -2.67
CA SER A 63 -7.56 -0.05 -3.82
C SER A 63 -8.82 0.72 -3.44
N LEU A 64 -9.46 1.36 -4.40
CA LEU A 64 -10.69 2.13 -4.13
C LEU A 64 -11.82 1.22 -3.61
N PHE A 65 -11.97 0.05 -4.18
CA PHE A 65 -12.98 -0.94 -3.81
C PHE A 65 -12.36 -2.32 -3.66
N GLN A 66 -13.12 -3.27 -3.14
CA GLN A 66 -12.74 -4.66 -3.01
C GLN A 66 -13.66 -5.55 -3.88
N TRP A 67 -13.09 -6.53 -4.55
CA TRP A 67 -13.86 -7.56 -5.22
C TRP A 67 -14.14 -8.72 -4.26
N ASP A 68 -15.41 -9.09 -4.11
CA ASP A 68 -15.81 -10.31 -3.41
C ASP A 68 -15.93 -11.47 -4.42
N PRO A 69 -15.02 -12.46 -4.39
CA PRO A 69 -15.08 -13.59 -5.31
C PRO A 69 -16.22 -14.58 -5.00
N GLU A 70 -16.78 -14.57 -3.79
CA GLU A 70 -17.86 -15.47 -3.40
C GLU A 70 -19.21 -15.01 -3.95
N THR A 71 -19.48 -13.71 -3.84
CA THR A 71 -20.73 -13.11 -4.29
C THR A 71 -20.63 -12.52 -5.70
N ASN A 72 -19.40 -12.33 -6.20
CA ASN A 72 -19.09 -11.68 -7.48
C ASN A 72 -19.58 -10.23 -7.51
N THR A 73 -19.39 -9.51 -6.41
CA THR A 73 -19.79 -8.11 -6.22
C THR A 73 -18.60 -7.21 -5.90
N VAL A 74 -18.81 -5.91 -6.09
CA VAL A 74 -17.88 -4.86 -5.62
C VAL A 74 -18.31 -4.45 -4.21
N GLU A 75 -17.38 -4.53 -3.29
CA GLU A 75 -17.53 -4.14 -1.89
C GLU A 75 -16.77 -2.84 -1.59
N ASP A 76 -17.22 -2.13 -0.58
CA ASP A 76 -16.56 -0.93 -0.08
C ASP A 76 -15.10 -1.23 0.35
N ASN A 77 -14.20 -0.25 0.21
CA ASN A 77 -12.85 -0.30 0.76
C ASN A 77 -12.37 1.10 1.17
N VAL A 78 -11.60 1.81 0.35
CA VAL A 78 -11.29 3.24 0.55
C VAL A 78 -12.51 4.09 0.21
N CYS A 79 -13.18 3.76 -0.88
CA CYS A 79 -14.45 4.40 -1.27
C CYS A 79 -15.64 3.49 -0.92
N THR A 80 -16.82 4.10 -0.79
CA THR A 80 -18.05 3.45 -0.34
C THR A 80 -19.24 3.80 -1.24
N ASN A 81 -20.33 3.05 -1.11
CA ASN A 81 -21.60 3.37 -1.76
C ASN A 81 -21.55 3.40 -3.29
N TRP A 82 -20.74 2.55 -3.93
CA TRP A 82 -20.68 2.45 -5.39
C TRP A 82 -22.05 2.24 -6.02
N LYS A 83 -22.40 3.08 -7.01
CA LYS A 83 -23.65 2.98 -7.78
C LYS A 83 -23.41 3.37 -9.23
N VAL A 84 -24.11 2.72 -10.14
CA VAL A 84 -24.14 3.06 -11.57
C VAL A 84 -25.56 3.49 -11.91
N SER A 85 -25.72 4.56 -12.71
CA SER A 85 -27.01 5.00 -13.22
C SER A 85 -27.64 3.97 -14.16
N ASP A 86 -28.97 3.98 -14.27
CA ASP A 86 -29.72 3.03 -15.11
C ASP A 86 -29.31 3.10 -16.60
N ASP A 87 -28.89 4.28 -17.07
CA ASP A 87 -28.43 4.51 -18.45
C ASP A 87 -26.94 4.21 -18.66
N GLY A 88 -26.22 3.86 -17.58
CA GLY A 88 -24.78 3.56 -17.61
C GLY A 88 -23.89 4.76 -17.96
N LYS A 89 -24.40 6.00 -17.78
CA LYS A 89 -23.65 7.22 -18.12
C LYS A 89 -22.95 7.85 -16.94
N THR A 90 -23.33 7.50 -15.72
CA THR A 90 -22.65 7.95 -14.53
C THR A 90 -22.43 6.81 -13.55
N ALA A 91 -21.36 6.90 -12.77
CA ALA A 91 -21.16 6.10 -11.58
C ALA A 91 -20.82 7.03 -10.42
N THR A 92 -21.32 6.73 -9.23
CA THR A 92 -21.10 7.55 -8.05
C THR A 92 -20.55 6.71 -6.90
N PHE A 93 -19.77 7.34 -6.03
CA PHE A 93 -19.30 6.76 -4.78
C PHE A 93 -18.96 7.86 -3.79
N ASP A 94 -18.83 7.50 -2.52
CA ASP A 94 -18.45 8.41 -1.46
C ASP A 94 -17.01 8.13 -0.99
N VAL A 95 -16.30 9.19 -0.60
CA VAL A 95 -15.00 9.13 0.10
C VAL A 95 -15.24 9.42 1.56
N PRO A 96 -15.21 8.43 2.48
CA PRO A 96 -15.51 8.63 3.89
C PRO A 96 -14.54 9.60 4.58
N GLU A 97 -15.01 10.28 5.63
CA GLU A 97 -14.14 11.02 6.54
C GLU A 97 -13.36 10.08 7.47
N GLY A 98 -12.28 10.59 8.08
CA GLY A 98 -11.54 9.88 9.12
C GLY A 98 -10.47 8.92 8.58
N MET A 99 -10.19 8.96 7.30
CA MET A 99 -9.04 8.28 6.69
C MET A 99 -7.86 9.24 6.60
N TYR A 100 -6.68 8.82 7.06
CA TYR A 100 -5.50 9.67 7.08
C TYR A 100 -4.30 8.95 6.49
N TYR A 101 -3.55 9.65 5.65
CA TYR A 101 -2.24 9.21 5.19
C TYR A 101 -1.27 9.05 6.37
N SER A 102 -0.16 8.38 6.15
CA SER A 102 0.92 8.29 7.13
C SER A 102 1.54 9.66 7.45
N THR A 103 1.42 10.62 6.56
CA THR A 103 1.81 12.03 6.74
C THR A 103 0.94 12.76 7.76
N GLY A 104 -0.27 12.23 8.04
CA GLY A 104 -1.26 12.80 8.95
C GLY A 104 -2.32 13.66 8.26
N GLU A 105 -2.26 13.82 6.95
CA GLU A 105 -3.29 14.51 6.16
C GLU A 105 -4.49 13.60 5.90
N GLN A 106 -5.70 14.19 5.82
CA GLN A 106 -6.91 13.42 5.57
C GLN A 106 -7.05 13.13 4.08
N VAL A 107 -7.51 11.93 3.76
CA VAL A 107 -7.90 11.57 2.38
C VAL A 107 -9.16 12.34 2.00
N GLU A 108 -9.06 13.12 0.94
CA GLU A 108 -10.14 13.95 0.41
C GLU A 108 -10.63 13.43 -0.96
N PRO A 109 -11.87 13.76 -1.38
CA PRO A 109 -12.37 13.39 -2.70
C PRO A 109 -11.47 13.85 -3.85
N GLU A 110 -10.81 15.00 -3.66
CA GLU A 110 -9.86 15.58 -4.63
C GLU A 110 -8.65 14.67 -4.87
N ASP A 111 -8.19 13.93 -3.83
CA ASP A 111 -7.09 12.98 -3.95
C ASP A 111 -7.48 11.79 -4.82
N VAL A 112 -8.70 11.28 -4.64
CA VAL A 112 -9.23 10.17 -5.44
C VAL A 112 -9.38 10.58 -6.90
N VAL A 113 -9.91 11.78 -7.16
CA VAL A 113 -10.05 12.31 -8.52
C VAL A 113 -8.68 12.53 -9.16
N ALA A 114 -7.75 13.21 -8.47
CA ALA A 114 -6.39 13.44 -8.98
C ALA A 114 -5.64 12.11 -9.24
N SER A 115 -5.79 11.12 -8.37
CA SER A 115 -5.22 9.79 -8.56
C SER A 115 -5.77 9.06 -9.79
N LEU A 116 -7.08 9.14 -10.04
CA LEU A 116 -7.69 8.57 -11.25
C LEU A 116 -7.24 9.30 -12.52
N GLU A 117 -7.12 10.64 -12.48
CA GLU A 117 -6.61 11.44 -13.59
C GLU A 117 -5.14 11.09 -13.90
N HIS A 118 -4.30 10.99 -12.87
CA HIS A 118 -2.92 10.52 -13.01
C HIS A 118 -2.86 9.14 -13.66
N GLY A 119 -3.67 8.21 -13.19
CA GLY A 119 -3.74 6.86 -13.76
C GLY A 119 -4.20 6.84 -15.21
N LEU A 120 -5.15 7.71 -15.62
CA LEU A 120 -5.56 7.84 -17.02
C LEU A 120 -4.44 8.35 -17.92
N GLU A 121 -3.50 9.13 -17.37
CA GLU A 121 -2.35 9.69 -18.10
C GLU A 121 -1.19 8.70 -18.21
N VAL A 122 -0.80 8.03 -17.11
CA VAL A 122 0.47 7.29 -17.05
C VAL A 122 0.33 5.78 -17.06
N SER A 123 -0.87 5.23 -16.73
CA SER A 123 -1.00 3.79 -16.51
C SER A 123 -0.97 2.99 -17.82
N PRO A 124 -0.17 1.90 -17.88
CA PRO A 124 -0.25 0.94 -18.98
C PRO A 124 -1.59 0.22 -19.07
N TYR A 125 -2.45 0.36 -18.05
CA TYR A 125 -3.80 -0.23 -17.97
C TYR A 125 -4.91 0.80 -18.10
N SER A 126 -4.62 2.04 -18.49
CA SER A 126 -5.60 3.12 -18.63
C SER A 126 -6.76 2.75 -19.55
N ASP A 127 -6.54 1.94 -20.59
CA ASP A 127 -7.61 1.41 -21.47
C ASP A 127 -8.73 0.68 -20.71
N GLY A 128 -8.44 0.19 -19.50
CA GLY A 128 -9.41 -0.50 -18.63
C GLY A 128 -10.49 0.41 -18.07
N TYR A 129 -10.20 1.72 -17.94
CA TYR A 129 -11.08 2.74 -17.36
C TYR A 129 -11.08 4.07 -18.13
N ASP A 130 -10.59 4.12 -19.37
CA ASP A 130 -10.60 5.28 -20.27
C ASP A 130 -12.02 5.71 -20.71
N ASN A 131 -13.04 4.92 -20.35
CA ASN A 131 -14.44 5.30 -20.46
C ASN A 131 -14.85 6.41 -19.48
N ILE A 132 -14.08 6.72 -18.46
CA ILE A 132 -14.23 7.91 -17.61
C ILE A 132 -13.87 9.14 -18.46
N LYS A 133 -14.80 10.10 -18.60
CA LYS A 133 -14.61 11.31 -19.43
C LYS A 133 -14.43 12.57 -18.63
N SER A 134 -15.03 12.64 -17.47
CA SER A 134 -14.85 13.70 -16.48
C SER A 134 -15.31 13.21 -15.13
N MET A 135 -14.93 13.92 -14.09
CA MET A 135 -15.28 13.65 -12.72
C MET A 135 -15.72 14.93 -12.04
N ASP A 136 -16.78 14.84 -11.25
CA ASP A 136 -17.30 15.95 -10.43
C ASP A 136 -17.31 15.55 -8.97
N ILE A 137 -17.15 16.53 -8.09
CA ILE A 137 -17.19 16.38 -6.63
C ILE A 137 -18.35 17.21 -6.08
N ASP A 138 -19.21 16.61 -5.26
CA ASP A 138 -20.24 17.28 -4.47
C ASP A 138 -20.13 16.83 -3.00
N GLY A 139 -19.57 17.68 -2.16
CA GLY A 139 -19.20 17.33 -0.80
C GLY A 139 -18.18 16.19 -0.79
N ARG A 140 -18.55 15.04 -0.28
CA ARG A 140 -17.69 13.86 -0.28
C ARG A 140 -18.08 12.79 -1.32
N THR A 141 -19.04 13.12 -2.18
CA THR A 141 -19.47 12.23 -3.28
C THR A 141 -18.74 12.59 -4.56
N VAL A 142 -18.13 11.58 -5.19
CA VAL A 142 -17.51 11.68 -6.51
C VAL A 142 -18.48 11.10 -7.54
N THR A 143 -18.66 11.80 -8.65
CA THR A 143 -19.43 11.36 -9.81
C THR A 143 -18.50 11.18 -11.00
N LEU A 144 -18.39 9.95 -11.50
CA LEU A 144 -17.70 9.64 -12.74
C LEU A 144 -18.69 9.78 -13.91
N HIS A 145 -18.38 10.61 -14.90
CA HIS A 145 -19.11 10.71 -16.16
C HIS A 145 -18.50 9.74 -17.18
N LEU A 146 -19.30 8.80 -17.66
CA LEU A 146 -18.85 7.70 -18.49
C LEU A 146 -19.31 7.86 -19.94
N SER A 147 -18.47 7.52 -20.90
CA SER A 147 -18.94 7.32 -22.28
C SER A 147 -19.97 6.17 -22.38
N GLU A 148 -19.71 5.11 -21.62
CA GLU A 148 -20.56 3.94 -21.39
C GLU A 148 -20.07 3.19 -20.14
N PHE A 149 -20.93 2.48 -19.46
CA PHE A 149 -20.50 1.58 -18.40
C PHE A 149 -19.88 0.31 -18.98
N ARG A 150 -18.66 -0.01 -18.57
CA ARG A 150 -17.96 -1.25 -18.91
C ARG A 150 -17.67 -2.02 -17.63
N SER A 151 -18.16 -3.25 -17.52
CA SER A 151 -18.01 -4.05 -16.29
C SER A 151 -16.55 -4.38 -15.95
N ASN A 152 -15.64 -4.43 -16.94
CA ASN A 152 -14.22 -4.62 -16.69
C ASN A 152 -13.57 -3.46 -15.92
N MET A 153 -14.14 -2.24 -15.97
CA MET A 153 -13.69 -1.11 -15.16
C MET A 153 -13.69 -1.45 -13.67
N LEU A 154 -14.66 -2.23 -13.20
CA LEU A 154 -14.76 -2.65 -11.80
C LEU A 154 -13.54 -3.47 -11.37
N TYR A 155 -13.03 -4.32 -12.25
CA TYR A 155 -11.81 -5.07 -11.98
C TYR A 155 -10.64 -4.15 -11.66
N TYR A 156 -10.46 -3.09 -12.47
CA TYR A 156 -9.37 -2.13 -12.24
C TYR A 156 -9.57 -1.31 -10.97
N LEU A 157 -10.79 -0.86 -10.68
CA LEU A 157 -11.10 -0.11 -9.45
C LEU A 157 -10.90 -0.93 -8.15
N CYS A 158 -10.94 -2.26 -8.26
CA CYS A 158 -10.67 -3.19 -7.15
C CYS A 158 -9.22 -3.72 -7.15
N ALA A 159 -8.46 -3.48 -8.21
CA ALA A 159 -7.08 -3.96 -8.31
C ALA A 159 -6.10 -3.00 -7.62
N GLY A 160 -5.00 -3.53 -7.10
CA GLY A 160 -3.96 -2.75 -6.44
C GLY A 160 -3.15 -1.82 -7.36
N PHE A 161 -3.55 -1.66 -8.62
CA PHE A 161 -2.99 -0.69 -9.56
C PHE A 161 -3.67 0.69 -9.46
N ILE A 162 -4.92 0.74 -8.98
CA ILE A 162 -5.64 1.99 -8.74
C ILE A 162 -5.67 2.22 -7.23
N ILE A 163 -4.89 3.19 -6.81
CA ILE A 163 -4.62 3.55 -5.41
C ILE A 163 -4.96 5.02 -5.18
N VAL A 164 -4.88 5.50 -3.96
CA VAL A 164 -5.06 6.92 -3.64
C VAL A 164 -3.72 7.49 -3.21
N ILE A 165 -3.28 8.54 -3.91
CA ILE A 165 -2.10 9.35 -3.61
C ILE A 165 -2.60 10.76 -3.28
N ASP A 166 -1.93 11.42 -2.35
CA ASP A 166 -2.23 12.80 -1.98
C ASP A 166 -2.12 13.71 -3.22
N LYS A 167 -3.13 14.55 -3.43
CA LYS A 167 -3.18 15.46 -4.57
C LYS A 167 -2.02 16.45 -4.56
N ASP A 168 -1.61 16.94 -3.39
CA ASP A 168 -0.49 17.87 -3.29
C ASP A 168 0.83 17.23 -3.72
N GLU A 169 1.01 15.92 -3.50
CA GLU A 169 2.15 15.16 -4.04
C GLU A 169 2.05 15.02 -5.57
N LEU A 170 0.87 14.68 -6.09
CA LEU A 170 0.62 14.58 -7.54
C LEU A 170 0.81 15.92 -8.25
N ASP A 171 0.49 17.05 -7.61
CA ASP A 171 0.65 18.39 -8.17
C ASP A 171 2.10 18.91 -8.14
N THR A 172 2.95 18.40 -7.24
CA THR A 172 4.28 18.93 -6.96
C THR A 172 5.44 18.05 -7.39
N MET A 173 5.25 16.74 -7.46
CA MET A 173 6.26 15.76 -7.87
C MET A 173 6.11 15.41 -9.35
N ASP A 174 7.21 15.18 -10.03
CA ASP A 174 7.17 14.55 -11.34
C ASP A 174 7.03 13.01 -11.24
N ASN A 175 6.83 12.35 -12.38
CA ASN A 175 6.60 10.89 -12.41
C ASN A 175 7.78 10.06 -11.87
N ASP A 176 9.01 10.54 -12.04
CA ASP A 176 10.20 9.86 -11.51
C ASP A 176 10.29 10.02 -9.98
N GLU A 177 9.91 11.20 -9.47
CA GLU A 177 9.85 11.48 -8.04
C GLU A 177 8.73 10.68 -7.36
N LEU A 178 7.51 10.64 -7.94
CA LEU A 178 6.38 9.87 -7.44
C LEU A 178 6.71 8.38 -7.31
N MET A 179 7.54 7.85 -8.19
CA MET A 179 7.88 6.42 -8.20
C MET A 179 8.37 5.91 -6.83
N TRP A 180 9.11 6.72 -6.06
CA TRP A 180 9.69 6.30 -4.78
C TRP A 180 9.44 7.25 -3.61
N ASN A 181 8.80 8.40 -3.82
CA ASN A 181 8.65 9.41 -2.78
C ASN A 181 7.18 9.72 -2.45
N CYS A 182 6.21 9.20 -3.19
CA CYS A 182 4.80 9.37 -2.84
C CYS A 182 4.42 8.56 -1.59
N HIS A 183 3.33 8.97 -0.94
CA HIS A 183 2.75 8.29 0.22
C HIS A 183 1.34 7.79 -0.10
N PRO A 184 1.21 6.64 -0.80
CA PRO A 184 -0.10 6.07 -1.10
C PRO A 184 -0.87 5.78 0.19
N TYR A 185 -2.21 5.91 0.13
CA TYR A 185 -3.05 5.54 1.26
C TYR A 185 -3.02 4.04 1.50
N GLY A 186 -2.44 3.62 2.61
CA GLY A 186 -2.27 2.21 2.96
C GLY A 186 -2.08 1.97 4.46
N MET A 187 -2.14 0.70 4.84
CA MET A 187 -1.96 0.27 6.24
C MET A 187 -0.53 0.51 6.73
N TYR A 188 0.43 0.54 5.82
CA TYR A 188 1.84 0.83 6.06
C TYR A 188 2.34 1.82 5.02
N SER A 189 3.40 2.52 5.34
CA SER A 189 4.13 3.41 4.43
C SER A 189 5.61 3.06 4.39
N LEU A 190 6.31 3.50 3.36
CA LEU A 190 7.77 3.38 3.30
C LEU A 190 8.39 4.16 4.46
N ALA A 191 9.28 3.52 5.23
CA ALA A 191 10.08 4.20 6.23
C ALA A 191 11.04 5.21 5.59
N GLU A 192 11.40 6.28 6.30
CA GLU A 192 12.43 7.21 5.83
C GLU A 192 13.75 6.46 5.56
N GLY A 193 14.24 6.52 4.31
CA GLY A 193 15.40 5.76 3.87
C GLY A 193 15.19 4.24 3.84
N GLY A 194 13.96 3.77 3.89
CA GLY A 194 13.58 2.36 3.97
C GLY A 194 13.72 1.56 2.68
N TYR A 195 14.00 2.21 1.55
CA TYR A 195 14.29 1.50 0.30
C TYR A 195 15.77 1.23 0.15
N ILE A 196 16.14 -0.06 0.15
CA ILE A 196 17.49 -0.54 -0.15
C ILE A 196 17.44 -1.23 -1.50
N SER A 197 17.95 -0.53 -2.54
CA SER A 197 17.84 -0.95 -3.92
C SER A 197 18.24 -2.41 -4.13
N GLY A 198 17.36 -3.17 -4.75
CA GLY A 198 17.57 -4.56 -5.11
C GLY A 198 17.56 -5.54 -3.93
N SER A 199 17.18 -5.15 -2.72
CA SER A 199 17.22 -6.06 -1.57
C SER A 199 16.11 -5.94 -0.53
N GLU A 200 15.66 -4.75 -0.17
CA GLU A 200 14.77 -4.58 0.98
C GLU A 200 13.89 -3.32 0.88
N ILE A 201 12.65 -3.44 1.34
CA ILE A 201 11.75 -2.34 1.67
C ILE A 201 11.42 -2.41 3.16
N GLN A 202 11.62 -1.33 3.89
CA GLN A 202 11.20 -1.21 5.28
C GLN A 202 9.91 -0.39 5.35
N LEU A 203 8.88 -0.99 5.90
CA LEU A 203 7.57 -0.37 6.08
C LEU A 203 7.35 -0.02 7.55
N VAL A 204 6.72 1.11 7.79
CA VAL A 204 6.22 1.56 9.10
C VAL A 204 4.71 1.64 9.08
N ARG A 205 4.08 1.32 10.19
CA ARG A 205 2.63 1.29 10.33
C ARG A 205 2.04 2.71 10.23
N ASN A 206 0.94 2.83 9.48
CA ASN A 206 0.06 3.98 9.55
C ASN A 206 -0.93 3.77 10.70
N ASP A 207 -0.72 4.44 11.84
CA ASP A 207 -1.55 4.30 13.03
C ASP A 207 -2.97 4.86 12.85
N ASN A 208 -3.18 5.68 11.82
CA ASN A 208 -4.46 6.30 11.50
C ASN A 208 -5.19 5.59 10.35
N TYR A 209 -4.64 4.47 9.84
CA TYR A 209 -5.28 3.72 8.76
C TYR A 209 -6.64 3.16 9.19
N THR A 210 -7.61 3.28 8.28
CA THR A 210 -8.91 2.60 8.39
C THR A 210 -9.44 2.27 6.99
N CYS A 211 -10.33 1.28 6.88
CA CYS A 211 -11.03 0.97 5.64
C CYS A 211 -12.48 0.57 5.92
N ALA A 212 -13.33 0.73 4.92
CA ALA A 212 -14.73 0.31 4.99
C ALA A 212 -14.95 -1.14 4.54
N ASN A 213 -13.90 -1.87 4.17
CA ASN A 213 -13.94 -3.20 3.57
C ASN A 213 -14.68 -4.20 4.49
N PRO A 214 -15.85 -4.73 4.09
CA PRO A 214 -16.61 -5.68 4.90
C PRO A 214 -15.92 -7.04 5.02
N LEU A 215 -15.04 -7.38 4.08
CA LEU A 215 -14.32 -8.66 4.02
C LEU A 215 -13.05 -8.64 4.88
N ALA A 216 -12.57 -7.45 5.28
CA ALA A 216 -11.38 -7.34 6.11
C ALA A 216 -11.69 -7.66 7.58
N GLU A 217 -10.91 -8.59 8.16
CA GLU A 217 -10.96 -8.87 9.60
C GLU A 217 -10.41 -7.69 10.42
N ASN A 218 -9.35 -7.05 9.94
CA ASN A 218 -8.78 -5.85 10.52
C ASN A 218 -9.07 -4.63 9.62
N LYS A 219 -9.84 -3.70 10.13
CA LYS A 219 -10.23 -2.47 9.42
C LYS A 219 -9.44 -1.24 9.86
N GLY A 220 -8.49 -1.39 10.74
CA GLY A 220 -7.65 -0.33 11.29
C GLY A 220 -6.16 -0.56 11.04
N ALA A 221 -5.34 0.11 11.83
CA ALA A 221 -3.90 0.00 11.77
C ALA A 221 -3.39 -1.45 11.83
N GLY A 222 -2.30 -1.73 11.16
CA GLY A 222 -1.65 -3.03 11.15
C GLY A 222 -1.22 -3.49 12.54
N LYS A 223 -1.09 -4.80 12.73
CA LYS A 223 -0.69 -5.37 14.03
C LYS A 223 0.79 -5.13 14.37
N PHE A 224 1.65 -5.08 13.37
CA PHE A 224 3.09 -4.89 13.54
C PHE A 224 3.44 -3.40 13.36
N GLU A 225 4.43 -2.93 14.10
CA GLU A 225 4.93 -1.55 13.98
C GLU A 225 5.76 -1.38 12.72
N THR A 226 6.54 -2.42 12.37
CA THR A 226 7.39 -2.42 11.18
C THR A 226 7.34 -3.76 10.44
N ILE A 227 7.52 -3.70 9.12
CA ILE A 227 7.66 -4.85 8.25
C ILE A 227 8.90 -4.66 7.38
N SER A 228 9.81 -5.63 7.39
CA SER A 228 10.91 -5.72 6.44
C SER A 228 10.51 -6.65 5.31
N VAL A 229 10.33 -6.12 4.11
CA VAL A 229 10.07 -6.92 2.90
C VAL A 229 11.39 -7.09 2.17
N ARG A 230 11.87 -8.32 2.10
CA ARG A 230 13.13 -8.69 1.45
C ARG A 230 12.88 -9.42 0.14
N PHE A 231 13.75 -9.21 -0.84
CA PHE A 231 13.63 -9.81 -2.17
C PHE A 231 15.01 -10.07 -2.78
N ASN A 232 15.03 -10.76 -3.92
CA ASN A 232 16.26 -11.16 -4.62
C ASN A 232 17.20 -12.03 -3.78
N VAL A 233 16.63 -12.85 -2.88
CA VAL A 233 17.35 -13.82 -2.06
C VAL A 233 17.14 -15.22 -2.63
N GLU A 234 18.13 -16.08 -2.51
CA GLU A 234 18.03 -17.48 -2.94
C GLU A 234 17.00 -18.23 -2.09
N GLU A 235 16.07 -18.96 -2.72
CA GLU A 235 14.94 -19.68 -2.07
C GLU A 235 15.41 -20.60 -0.91
N PHE A 236 16.60 -21.21 -1.04
CA PHE A 236 17.19 -22.01 0.02
C PHE A 236 17.47 -21.16 1.28
N THR A 237 18.02 -19.95 1.10
CA THR A 237 18.32 -19.04 2.22
C THR A 237 17.03 -18.59 2.90
N GLU A 238 16.02 -18.18 2.12
CA GLU A 238 14.70 -17.80 2.64
C GLU A 238 14.09 -18.91 3.48
N THR A 239 14.15 -20.16 2.97
CA THR A 239 13.62 -21.34 3.68
C THR A 239 14.36 -21.62 4.99
N GLU A 240 15.69 -21.50 5.01
CA GLU A 240 16.47 -21.69 6.23
C GLU A 240 16.22 -20.56 7.24
N GLU A 241 16.03 -19.31 6.78
CA GLU A 241 15.68 -18.19 7.66
C GLU A 241 14.26 -18.34 8.25
N LEU A 242 13.31 -18.85 7.48
CA LEU A 242 11.98 -19.19 8.01
C LEU A 242 12.06 -20.29 9.09
N LYS A 243 12.82 -21.37 8.83
CA LYS A 243 12.98 -22.48 9.78
C LYS A 243 13.64 -22.07 11.09
N ASN A 244 14.60 -21.16 11.03
CA ASN A 244 15.32 -20.69 12.22
C ASN A 244 14.66 -19.48 12.90
N GLY A 245 13.54 -18.95 12.33
CA GLY A 245 12.76 -17.86 12.91
C GLY A 245 13.33 -16.46 12.68
N THR A 246 14.28 -16.29 11.76
CA THR A 246 14.78 -14.96 11.34
C THR A 246 13.91 -14.34 10.24
N ALA A 247 13.12 -15.14 9.52
CA ALA A 247 12.01 -14.69 8.68
C ALA A 247 10.68 -15.23 9.22
N ASP A 248 9.59 -14.55 8.90
CA ASP A 248 8.24 -14.88 9.37
C ASP A 248 7.33 -15.40 8.26
N ILE A 249 7.49 -14.88 7.05
CA ILE A 249 6.65 -15.20 5.91
C ILE A 249 7.54 -15.31 4.66
N ILE A 250 7.25 -16.29 3.83
CA ILE A 250 7.79 -16.41 2.47
C ILE A 250 6.62 -16.54 1.52
N THR A 251 6.60 -15.73 0.45
CA THR A 251 5.67 -15.87 -0.66
C THR A 251 6.32 -16.66 -1.81
N GLY A 252 5.52 -17.25 -2.68
CA GLY A 252 6.03 -17.86 -3.92
C GLY A 252 6.88 -19.13 -3.79
N VAL A 253 6.80 -19.85 -2.65
CA VAL A 253 7.59 -21.07 -2.41
C VAL A 253 7.32 -22.14 -3.45
N SER A 254 8.38 -22.71 -4.05
CA SER A 254 8.27 -23.80 -5.04
C SER A 254 7.71 -25.09 -4.43
N GLY A 255 7.14 -25.94 -5.29
CA GLY A 255 6.53 -27.23 -4.84
C GLY A 255 7.54 -28.20 -4.20
N GLU A 256 8.83 -28.08 -4.49
CA GLU A 256 9.89 -28.91 -3.93
C GLU A 256 10.21 -28.57 -2.47
N GLN A 257 9.94 -27.35 -2.05
CA GLN A 257 10.20 -26.84 -0.70
C GLN A 257 8.99 -26.98 0.27
N LYS A 258 7.82 -27.40 -0.24
CA LYS A 258 6.59 -27.56 0.55
C LYS A 258 6.49 -28.87 1.35
N GLN A 259 7.58 -29.68 1.39
CA GLN A 259 7.60 -30.99 2.06
C GLN A 259 8.15 -30.90 3.49
#